data_5e7c20b98a6ae7dc82bcafca4e0f2442
#
_entry.id   5e7c20b98a6ae7dc82bcafca4e0f2442
#
_cell.length_a   1.000
_cell.length_b   1.000
_cell.length_c   1.000
_cell.angle_alpha   90.00
_cell.angle_beta   90.00
_cell.angle_gamma   90.00
#
_symmetry.space_group_name_H-M   'P 1'
#
loop_
_entity.id
_entity.type
_entity.pdbx_description
1 polymer ?
#
loop_
_entity_poly.entity_id
_entity_poly.type
_entity_poly.pdbx_seq_one_letter_code
_entity_poly.pdbx_strand_id
1 'polypeptide(L)'
;MTNSDLIAIATEFGNPVYVYDSEKIATQYHRLTSAFNGVGNLRINYATKALSNVSILKLMRQLGSGLDTVSVQEVQLGIAAGFEPQAIIYTPNGVSLKEIETVAKMGVQINIDNLSLLEQFGTRHPKTPVCIRINPHVMAGGNSNISVGHIDSKFGISIHQIPHLLRIVENTAMNINGIHMHTGSDILDIDVFLHAAEILFDTARNFKNLEFLDFGSGFKVPYHDNDIETNIEELGEKLSKRFNSFCKEYGSDLQLIFEPGKFLVSQAGHFVTQVNVVKQTTSTVFAQVDSGFNHLIRPMLYGSHHHIENLSNPKGKERFYSVVGYICETDTFGSNRKIAEITEGDLLVFRNSGAYCFSMASNYNSRYRPAEVLWHKGEAHLIRKRETFEDILHNQVEIAFSEVSEP
;
A
#
# COMPACT_ATOMS: atom_id res chain seq x y z
N MET A 1 -5.67 -0.55 21.35
CA MET A 1 -6.11 0.87 21.37
C MET A 1 -7.63 0.95 21.46
N THR A 2 -8.19 1.76 22.35
CA THR A 2 -9.63 1.93 22.62
C THR A 2 -10.18 3.22 22.00
N ASN A 3 -11.52 3.37 21.99
CA ASN A 3 -12.15 4.63 21.56
C ASN A 3 -11.75 5.82 22.47
N SER A 4 -11.55 5.57 23.76
CA SER A 4 -11.08 6.61 24.70
C SER A 4 -9.65 7.07 24.38
N ASP A 5 -8.78 6.17 23.93
CA ASP A 5 -7.43 6.54 23.51
C ASP A 5 -7.47 7.43 22.25
N LEU A 6 -8.35 7.12 21.29
CA LEU A 6 -8.54 7.94 20.07
C LEU A 6 -9.04 9.35 20.40
N ILE A 7 -9.97 9.48 21.35
CA ILE A 7 -10.47 10.78 21.82
C ILE A 7 -9.35 11.57 22.50
N ALA A 8 -8.55 10.93 23.36
CA ALA A 8 -7.42 11.57 24.03
C ALA A 8 -6.37 12.07 23.01
N ILE A 9 -6.03 11.23 22.03
CA ILE A 9 -5.09 11.57 20.95
C ILE A 9 -5.61 12.75 20.11
N ALA A 10 -6.89 12.73 19.73
CA ALA A 10 -7.49 13.83 18.98
C ALA A 10 -7.53 15.14 19.78
N THR A 11 -7.71 15.05 21.10
CA THR A 11 -7.67 16.21 22.01
C THR A 11 -6.26 16.78 22.11
N GLU A 12 -5.23 15.93 22.21
CA GLU A 12 -3.84 16.34 22.38
C GLU A 12 -3.22 16.88 21.08
N PHE A 13 -3.41 16.17 19.94
CA PHE A 13 -2.76 16.49 18.67
C PHE A 13 -3.65 17.25 17.67
N GLY A 14 -4.91 17.51 18.05
CA GLY A 14 -5.90 18.21 17.23
C GLY A 14 -6.50 17.36 16.11
N ASN A 15 -7.55 17.88 15.47
CA ASN A 15 -8.28 17.24 14.37
C ASN A 15 -8.01 17.96 13.03
N PRO A 16 -8.17 17.28 11.89
CA PRO A 16 -8.22 15.83 11.74
C PRO A 16 -6.85 15.18 12.01
N VAL A 17 -6.81 13.90 12.40
CA VAL A 17 -5.55 13.20 12.74
C VAL A 17 -5.60 11.73 12.31
N TYR A 18 -4.49 11.22 11.79
CA TYR A 18 -4.28 9.79 11.55
C TYR A 18 -3.62 9.15 12.76
N VAL A 19 -4.13 8.01 13.19
CA VAL A 19 -3.59 7.24 14.32
C VAL A 19 -3.33 5.81 13.87
N TYR A 20 -2.14 5.29 14.15
CA TYR A 20 -1.75 3.93 13.80
C TYR A 20 -1.41 3.12 15.04
N ASP A 21 -1.94 1.90 15.13
CA ASP A 21 -1.70 0.96 16.24
C ASP A 21 -0.55 0.01 15.88
N SER A 22 0.60 0.18 16.53
CA SER A 22 1.80 -0.62 16.30
C SER A 22 1.63 -2.10 16.64
N GLU A 23 0.82 -2.42 17.66
CA GLU A 23 0.58 -3.80 18.08
C GLU A 23 -0.27 -4.54 17.03
N LYS A 24 -1.26 -3.84 16.45
CA LYS A 24 -2.06 -4.40 15.35
C LYS A 24 -1.20 -4.67 14.12
N ILE A 25 -0.26 -3.76 13.78
CA ILE A 25 0.71 -3.98 12.69
C ILE A 25 1.56 -5.22 12.96
N ALA A 26 2.14 -5.33 14.16
CA ALA A 26 2.95 -6.48 14.56
C ALA A 26 2.16 -7.79 14.52
N THR A 27 0.91 -7.77 15.00
CA THR A 27 0.02 -8.94 14.98
C THR A 27 -0.24 -9.42 13.54
N GLN A 28 -0.52 -8.51 12.60
CA GLN A 28 -0.74 -8.87 11.20
C GLN A 28 0.54 -9.42 10.54
N TYR A 29 1.70 -8.83 10.84
CA TYR A 29 2.98 -9.34 10.38
C TYR A 29 3.25 -10.76 10.87
N HIS A 30 3.08 -11.00 12.16
CA HIS A 30 3.29 -12.34 12.75
C HIS A 30 2.24 -13.34 12.27
N ARG A 31 0.99 -12.93 12.06
CA ARG A 31 -0.04 -13.80 11.46
C ARG A 31 0.39 -14.29 10.08
N LEU A 32 0.88 -13.37 9.24
CA LEU A 32 1.34 -13.72 7.90
C LEU A 32 2.56 -14.64 7.93
N THR A 33 3.58 -14.31 8.71
CA THR A 33 4.79 -15.15 8.81
C THR A 33 4.49 -16.53 9.39
N SER A 34 3.59 -16.61 10.37
CA SER A 34 3.16 -17.88 10.97
C SER A 34 2.39 -18.76 10.00
N ALA A 35 1.56 -18.19 9.14
CA ALA A 35 0.82 -18.93 8.12
C ALA A 35 1.74 -19.67 7.14
N PHE A 36 2.94 -19.12 6.89
CA PHE A 36 3.95 -19.68 5.98
C PHE A 36 5.15 -20.33 6.71
N ASN A 37 4.98 -20.72 7.98
CA ASN A 37 6.05 -21.33 8.77
C ASN A 37 6.56 -22.68 8.20
N GLY A 38 5.82 -23.29 7.27
CA GLY A 38 6.24 -24.47 6.51
C GLY A 38 7.31 -24.21 5.45
N VAL A 39 7.64 -22.93 5.15
CA VAL A 39 8.71 -22.52 4.22
C VAL A 39 9.94 -22.11 5.01
N GLY A 40 11.07 -22.79 4.78
CA GLY A 40 12.31 -22.50 5.50
C GLY A 40 12.94 -21.14 5.17
N ASN A 41 12.75 -20.65 3.95
CA ASN A 41 13.32 -19.40 3.46
C ASN A 41 12.20 -18.43 3.02
N LEU A 42 11.47 -17.88 4.00
CA LEU A 42 10.40 -16.89 3.81
C LEU A 42 10.93 -15.48 4.04
N ARG A 43 10.50 -14.53 3.17
CA ARG A 43 10.74 -13.11 3.35
C ARG A 43 9.46 -12.32 3.08
N ILE A 44 9.17 -11.35 3.95
CA ILE A 44 8.10 -10.38 3.75
C ILE A 44 8.74 -9.03 3.44
N ASN A 45 8.39 -8.44 2.32
CA ASN A 45 8.78 -7.08 1.94
C ASN A 45 7.56 -6.17 2.09
N TYR A 46 7.60 -5.23 3.00
CA TYR A 46 6.49 -4.29 3.19
C TYR A 46 6.37 -3.34 1.99
N ALA A 47 5.18 -3.28 1.38
CA ALA A 47 4.91 -2.34 0.28
C ALA A 47 4.82 -0.90 0.80
N THR A 48 5.91 -0.15 0.64
CA THR A 48 6.12 1.20 1.18
C THR A 48 5.02 2.18 0.78
N LYS A 49 4.50 2.06 -0.44
CA LYS A 49 3.40 2.88 -0.99
C LYS A 49 2.13 2.89 -0.13
N ALA A 50 1.90 1.86 0.67
CA ALA A 50 0.70 1.78 1.51
C ALA A 50 0.74 2.82 2.64
N LEU A 51 1.90 2.98 3.32
CA LEU A 51 2.14 3.98 4.35
C LEU A 51 3.64 4.18 4.54
N SER A 52 4.19 5.27 4.01
CA SER A 52 5.63 5.53 3.88
C SER A 52 6.24 6.34 5.03
N ASN A 53 5.54 6.50 6.17
CA ASN A 53 6.08 7.22 7.33
C ASN A 53 7.31 6.49 7.89
N VAL A 54 8.42 7.23 8.12
CA VAL A 54 9.71 6.66 8.56
C VAL A 54 9.61 5.87 9.87
N SER A 55 8.75 6.29 10.81
CA SER A 55 8.53 5.55 12.07
C SER A 55 7.85 4.20 11.81
N ILE A 56 6.93 4.13 10.87
CA ILE A 56 6.31 2.88 10.43
C ILE A 56 7.34 1.98 9.73
N LEU A 57 8.18 2.55 8.84
CA LEU A 57 9.26 1.79 8.19
C LEU A 57 10.25 1.21 9.21
N LYS A 58 10.62 1.99 10.24
CA LYS A 58 11.46 1.50 11.35
C LYS A 58 10.80 0.34 12.12
N LEU A 59 9.49 0.42 12.37
CA LEU A 59 8.72 -0.66 12.98
C LEU A 59 8.76 -1.93 12.10
N MET A 60 8.53 -1.79 10.78
CA MET A 60 8.60 -2.92 9.85
C MET A 60 10.00 -3.57 9.85
N ARG A 61 11.07 -2.75 9.88
CA ARG A 61 12.44 -3.25 9.99
C ARG A 61 12.65 -4.04 11.29
N GLN A 62 12.16 -3.55 12.42
CA GLN A 62 12.26 -4.25 13.72
C GLN A 62 11.52 -5.59 13.72
N LEU A 63 10.44 -5.71 12.96
CA LEU A 63 9.70 -6.96 12.77
C LEU A 63 10.44 -7.95 11.85
N GLY A 64 11.52 -7.53 11.17
CA GLY A 64 12.29 -8.37 10.24
C GLY A 64 11.82 -8.28 8.78
N SER A 65 10.96 -7.30 8.44
CA SER A 65 10.53 -7.07 7.06
C SER A 65 11.65 -6.48 6.21
N GLY A 66 11.69 -6.82 4.91
CA GLY A 66 12.28 -6.00 3.87
C GLY A 66 11.28 -4.95 3.38
N LEU A 67 11.62 -4.27 2.26
CA LEU A 67 10.75 -3.28 1.60
C LEU A 67 10.52 -3.62 0.13
N ASP A 68 9.28 -3.46 -0.34
CA ASP A 68 8.92 -3.22 -1.74
C ASP A 68 8.77 -1.71 -1.96
N THR A 69 9.48 -1.18 -2.96
CA THR A 69 9.52 0.24 -3.30
C THR A 69 9.26 0.44 -4.79
N VAL A 70 8.62 1.56 -5.15
CA VAL A 70 8.24 1.86 -6.53
C VAL A 70 8.83 3.18 -7.07
N SER A 71 9.60 3.89 -6.25
CA SER A 71 10.29 5.13 -6.63
C SER A 71 11.64 5.25 -5.92
N VAL A 72 12.54 6.08 -6.49
CA VAL A 72 13.83 6.41 -5.86
C VAL A 72 13.62 6.98 -4.46
N GLN A 73 12.57 7.79 -4.28
CA GLN A 73 12.25 8.43 -3.01
C GLN A 73 11.82 7.41 -1.95
N GLU A 74 11.07 6.37 -2.31
CA GLU A 74 10.75 5.28 -1.38
C GLU A 74 11.99 4.47 -0.99
N VAL A 75 12.93 4.23 -1.93
CA VAL A 75 14.23 3.62 -1.62
C VAL A 75 15.01 4.48 -0.62
N GLN A 76 15.08 5.80 -0.86
CA GLN A 76 15.76 6.74 0.04
C GLN A 76 15.11 6.77 1.43
N LEU A 77 13.77 6.73 1.52
CA LEU A 77 13.05 6.63 2.79
C LEU A 77 13.39 5.32 3.53
N GLY A 78 13.49 4.21 2.80
CA GLY A 78 13.91 2.92 3.35
C GLY A 78 15.31 2.99 3.95
N ILE A 79 16.27 3.53 3.21
CA ILE A 79 17.66 3.74 3.69
C ILE A 79 17.68 4.68 4.92
N ALA A 80 16.91 5.78 4.89
CA ALA A 80 16.78 6.70 6.03
C ALA A 80 16.14 6.03 7.27
N ALA A 81 15.27 5.04 7.07
CA ALA A 81 14.70 4.22 8.13
C ALA A 81 15.68 3.15 8.66
N GLY A 82 16.86 3.01 8.04
CA GLY A 82 17.94 2.12 8.43
C GLY A 82 17.86 0.72 7.80
N PHE A 83 17.13 0.55 6.70
CA PHE A 83 17.19 -0.70 5.94
C PHE A 83 18.51 -0.80 5.18
N GLU A 84 19.11 -1.99 5.20
CA GLU A 84 20.21 -2.29 4.30
C GLU A 84 19.70 -2.35 2.85
N PRO A 85 20.48 -1.88 1.86
CA PRO A 85 20.05 -1.89 0.45
C PRO A 85 19.56 -3.25 -0.04
N GLN A 86 20.20 -4.35 0.38
CA GLN A 86 19.84 -5.73 0.04
C GLN A 86 18.48 -6.16 0.65
N ALA A 87 17.98 -5.40 1.62
CA ALA A 87 16.66 -5.60 2.20
C ALA A 87 15.55 -4.86 1.43
N ILE A 88 15.87 -4.19 0.32
CA ILE A 88 14.94 -3.40 -0.47
C ILE A 88 14.85 -3.98 -1.88
N ILE A 89 13.62 -4.19 -2.37
CA ILE A 89 13.32 -4.47 -3.79
C ILE A 89 12.75 -3.20 -4.41
N TYR A 90 13.20 -2.86 -5.61
CA TYR A 90 12.71 -1.75 -6.41
C TYR A 90 11.93 -2.30 -7.60
N THR A 91 10.60 -2.12 -7.58
CA THR A 91 9.64 -2.64 -8.56
C THR A 91 8.90 -1.48 -9.26
N PRO A 92 9.59 -0.69 -10.10
CA PRO A 92 8.98 0.46 -10.77
C PRO A 92 8.11 0.04 -11.95
N ASN A 93 7.28 0.97 -12.43
CA ASN A 93 6.57 0.85 -13.69
C ASN A 93 6.62 2.17 -14.46
N GLY A 94 6.98 2.10 -15.75
CA GLY A 94 6.99 3.26 -16.65
C GLY A 94 8.06 4.31 -16.33
N VAL A 95 9.18 3.91 -15.72
CA VAL A 95 10.32 4.78 -15.40
C VAL A 95 11.38 4.79 -16.48
N SER A 96 12.31 5.74 -16.42
CA SER A 96 13.46 5.80 -17.32
C SER A 96 14.55 4.80 -16.95
N LEU A 97 15.36 4.38 -17.92
CA LEU A 97 16.55 3.57 -17.65
C LEU A 97 17.51 4.26 -16.65
N LYS A 98 17.66 5.60 -16.75
CA LYS A 98 18.49 6.39 -15.82
C LYS A 98 18.02 6.24 -14.37
N GLU A 99 16.73 6.14 -14.12
CA GLU A 99 16.19 5.93 -12.79
C GLU A 99 16.55 4.54 -12.25
N ILE A 100 16.38 3.50 -13.09
CA ILE A 100 16.79 2.13 -12.72
C ILE A 100 18.29 2.08 -12.42
N GLU A 101 19.14 2.69 -13.27
CA GLU A 101 20.59 2.76 -13.06
C GLU A 101 20.96 3.51 -11.76
N THR A 102 20.17 4.52 -11.40
CA THR A 102 20.36 5.28 -10.15
C THR A 102 20.12 4.38 -8.94
N VAL A 103 19.03 3.61 -8.95
CA VAL A 103 18.71 2.71 -7.84
C VAL A 103 19.65 1.51 -7.80
N ALA A 104 20.04 0.97 -8.96
CA ALA A 104 21.02 -0.13 -9.03
C ALA A 104 22.36 0.22 -8.38
N LYS A 105 22.83 1.48 -8.52
CA LYS A 105 24.04 1.98 -7.85
C LYS A 105 23.91 2.07 -6.31
N MET A 106 22.68 2.07 -5.78
CA MET A 106 22.44 2.03 -4.34
C MET A 106 22.55 0.61 -3.76
N GLY A 107 22.72 -0.43 -4.60
CA GLY A 107 22.84 -1.82 -4.16
C GLY A 107 21.51 -2.50 -3.84
N VAL A 108 20.40 -1.95 -4.33
CA VAL A 108 19.03 -2.44 -4.16
C VAL A 108 18.73 -3.50 -5.22
N GLN A 109 17.94 -4.51 -4.88
CA GLN A 109 17.45 -5.51 -5.84
C GLN A 109 16.54 -4.83 -6.87
N ILE A 110 16.87 -4.97 -8.15
CA ILE A 110 16.12 -4.39 -9.26
C ILE A 110 15.10 -5.38 -9.79
N ASN A 111 13.87 -4.93 -10.00
CA ASN A 111 12.81 -5.67 -10.66
C ASN A 111 12.39 -4.92 -11.94
N ILE A 112 12.37 -5.59 -13.10
CA ILE A 112 12.04 -5.00 -14.41
C ILE A 112 10.77 -5.66 -14.97
N ASP A 113 9.85 -4.83 -15.45
CA ASP A 113 8.52 -5.23 -15.87
C ASP A 113 8.21 -5.06 -17.36
N ASN A 114 9.22 -4.75 -18.19
CA ASN A 114 9.05 -4.61 -19.65
C ASN A 114 10.30 -4.99 -20.44
N LEU A 115 10.09 -5.46 -21.66
CA LEU A 115 11.17 -5.99 -22.52
C LEU A 115 12.18 -4.92 -22.95
N SER A 116 11.71 -3.69 -23.26
CA SER A 116 12.57 -2.61 -23.72
C SER A 116 13.61 -2.21 -22.67
N LEU A 117 13.18 -1.99 -21.42
CA LEU A 117 14.10 -1.67 -20.33
C LEU A 117 14.98 -2.87 -19.96
N LEU A 118 14.43 -4.09 -20.04
CA LEU A 118 15.19 -5.30 -19.78
C LEU A 118 16.38 -5.44 -20.75
N GLU A 119 16.15 -5.24 -22.06
CA GLU A 119 17.20 -5.29 -23.08
C GLU A 119 18.24 -4.17 -22.89
N GLN A 120 17.79 -2.94 -22.68
CA GLN A 120 18.67 -1.80 -22.45
C GLN A 120 19.53 -1.97 -21.19
N PHE A 121 18.92 -2.42 -20.08
CA PHE A 121 19.63 -2.63 -18.82
C PHE A 121 20.60 -3.80 -18.93
N GLY A 122 20.17 -4.94 -19.49
CA GLY A 122 21.00 -6.12 -19.68
C GLY A 122 22.21 -5.85 -20.58
N THR A 123 22.05 -5.07 -21.65
CA THR A 123 23.15 -4.66 -22.53
C THR A 123 24.21 -3.84 -21.79
N ARG A 124 23.79 -2.96 -20.87
CA ARG A 124 24.71 -2.07 -20.15
C ARG A 124 25.26 -2.67 -18.86
N HIS A 125 24.47 -3.49 -18.18
CA HIS A 125 24.74 -4.00 -16.84
C HIS A 125 24.54 -5.51 -16.72
N PRO A 126 25.15 -6.35 -17.59
CA PRO A 126 24.88 -7.80 -17.67
C PRO A 126 25.22 -8.55 -16.37
N LYS A 127 26.11 -8.01 -15.55
CA LYS A 127 26.53 -8.62 -14.27
C LYS A 127 25.63 -8.26 -13.09
N THR A 128 24.77 -7.25 -13.23
CA THR A 128 23.87 -6.86 -12.15
C THR A 128 22.69 -7.82 -12.09
N PRO A 129 22.43 -8.49 -10.96
CA PRO A 129 21.29 -9.38 -10.84
C PRO A 129 19.97 -8.62 -11.02
N VAL A 130 19.02 -9.21 -11.74
CA VAL A 130 17.72 -8.62 -12.05
C VAL A 130 16.62 -9.63 -11.78
N CYS A 131 15.56 -9.20 -11.12
CA CYS A 131 14.29 -9.89 -11.07
C CYS A 131 13.41 -9.44 -12.24
N ILE A 132 12.63 -10.34 -12.78
CA ILE A 132 11.69 -10.04 -13.87
C ILE A 132 10.26 -10.14 -13.35
N ARG A 133 9.49 -9.08 -13.55
CA ARG A 133 8.06 -9.10 -13.26
C ARG A 133 7.28 -9.61 -14.47
N ILE A 134 6.58 -10.72 -14.30
CA ILE A 134 5.68 -11.27 -15.31
C ILE A 134 4.22 -10.87 -15.02
N ASN A 135 3.41 -10.83 -16.08
CA ASN A 135 1.95 -10.77 -15.99
C ASN A 135 1.38 -12.16 -16.31
N PRO A 136 0.84 -12.90 -15.33
CA PRO A 136 0.33 -14.25 -15.53
C PRO A 136 -1.01 -14.30 -16.26
N HIS A 137 -1.64 -13.16 -16.56
CA HIS A 137 -2.99 -13.03 -17.13
C HIS A 137 -4.09 -13.70 -16.29
N VAL A 138 -3.88 -13.78 -14.99
CA VAL A 138 -4.88 -14.27 -14.04
C VAL A 138 -5.65 -13.08 -13.49
N MET A 139 -6.95 -13.05 -13.74
CA MET A 139 -7.83 -12.03 -13.17
C MET A 139 -8.15 -12.39 -11.72
N ALA A 140 -7.72 -11.55 -10.79
CA ALA A 140 -7.99 -11.68 -9.37
C ALA A 140 -8.49 -10.36 -8.80
N GLY A 141 -9.42 -10.43 -7.86
CA GLY A 141 -10.00 -9.26 -7.18
C GLY A 141 -11.23 -8.66 -7.86
N GLY A 142 -11.98 -7.86 -7.09
CA GLY A 142 -13.34 -7.39 -7.46
C GLY A 142 -13.42 -6.01 -8.09
N ASN A 143 -12.33 -5.21 -8.15
CA ASN A 143 -12.34 -3.85 -8.68
C ASN A 143 -11.38 -3.72 -9.88
N SER A 144 -11.92 -3.37 -11.05
CA SER A 144 -11.15 -3.24 -12.30
C SER A 144 -10.00 -2.22 -12.20
N ASN A 145 -10.15 -1.16 -11.40
CA ASN A 145 -9.12 -0.10 -11.25
C ASN A 145 -7.87 -0.57 -10.49
N ILE A 146 -7.94 -1.68 -9.77
CA ILE A 146 -6.84 -2.26 -8.98
C ILE A 146 -6.50 -3.69 -9.40
N SER A 147 -7.12 -4.21 -10.46
CA SER A 147 -6.75 -5.48 -11.10
C SER A 147 -5.57 -5.27 -12.04
N VAL A 148 -4.41 -5.82 -11.71
CA VAL A 148 -3.16 -5.65 -12.48
C VAL A 148 -2.79 -6.89 -13.30
N GLY A 149 -3.46 -8.02 -13.10
CA GLY A 149 -3.29 -9.27 -13.85
C GLY A 149 -4.08 -9.35 -15.17
N HIS A 150 -4.74 -8.27 -15.60
CA HIS A 150 -5.49 -8.24 -16.85
C HIS A 150 -4.55 -8.28 -18.07
N ILE A 151 -5.04 -8.84 -19.21
CA ILE A 151 -4.23 -8.96 -20.43
C ILE A 151 -3.75 -7.60 -20.97
N ASP A 152 -4.58 -6.56 -20.83
CA ASP A 152 -4.27 -5.18 -21.24
C ASP A 152 -3.69 -4.34 -20.08
N SER A 153 -3.14 -4.97 -19.05
CA SER A 153 -2.48 -4.27 -17.95
C SER A 153 -1.14 -3.69 -18.41
N LYS A 154 -0.83 -2.48 -17.92
CA LYS A 154 0.48 -1.87 -18.13
C LYS A 154 1.62 -2.56 -17.34
N PHE A 155 1.30 -3.47 -16.43
CA PHE A 155 2.24 -4.08 -15.50
C PHE A 155 2.69 -5.46 -15.97
N GLY A 156 4.00 -5.70 -15.86
CA GLY A 156 4.61 -7.00 -16.08
C GLY A 156 4.75 -7.41 -17.55
N ILE A 157 5.75 -8.23 -17.83
CA ILE A 157 5.94 -8.86 -19.13
C ILE A 157 4.94 -9.99 -19.27
N SER A 158 4.13 -9.96 -20.33
CA SER A 158 3.14 -11.00 -20.61
C SER A 158 3.77 -12.39 -20.70
N ILE A 159 3.12 -13.41 -20.10
CA ILE A 159 3.56 -14.80 -20.26
C ILE A 159 3.67 -15.23 -21.75
N HIS A 160 2.90 -14.62 -22.64
CA HIS A 160 3.00 -14.87 -24.09
C HIS A 160 4.28 -14.31 -24.71
N GLN A 161 4.99 -13.42 -24.01
CA GLN A 161 6.24 -12.82 -24.46
C GLN A 161 7.49 -13.54 -23.88
N ILE A 162 7.32 -14.60 -23.10
CA ILE A 162 8.43 -15.38 -22.51
C ILE A 162 9.46 -15.81 -23.58
N PRO A 163 9.09 -16.31 -24.78
CA PRO A 163 10.11 -16.65 -25.80
C PRO A 163 10.96 -15.45 -26.26
N HIS A 164 10.40 -14.24 -26.26
CA HIS A 164 11.14 -13.02 -26.60
C HIS A 164 12.03 -12.60 -25.40
N LEU A 165 11.50 -12.65 -24.19
CA LEU A 165 12.24 -12.39 -22.97
C LEU A 165 13.51 -13.28 -22.90
N LEU A 166 13.38 -14.59 -23.14
CA LEU A 166 14.50 -15.53 -23.09
C LEU A 166 15.58 -15.19 -24.13
N ARG A 167 15.20 -14.74 -25.33
CA ARG A 167 16.17 -14.27 -26.35
C ARG A 167 16.93 -13.02 -25.90
N ILE A 168 16.25 -12.08 -25.22
CA ILE A 168 16.92 -10.90 -24.65
C ILE A 168 17.93 -11.32 -23.59
N VAL A 169 17.53 -12.20 -22.67
CA VAL A 169 18.41 -12.70 -21.60
C VAL A 169 19.65 -13.41 -22.20
N GLU A 170 19.45 -14.26 -23.21
CA GLU A 170 20.54 -14.95 -23.89
C GLU A 170 21.49 -13.96 -24.61
N ASN A 171 20.93 -13.03 -25.39
CA ASN A 171 21.72 -12.08 -26.17
C ASN A 171 22.52 -11.10 -25.30
N THR A 172 21.99 -10.73 -24.14
CA THR A 172 22.63 -9.78 -23.19
C THR A 172 23.53 -10.50 -22.18
N ALA A 173 23.42 -11.83 -22.06
CA ALA A 173 24.07 -12.65 -21.04
C ALA A 173 23.83 -12.11 -19.61
N MET A 174 22.67 -11.49 -19.37
CA MET A 174 22.31 -10.91 -18.07
C MET A 174 21.99 -11.98 -17.04
N ASN A 175 22.19 -11.65 -15.77
CA ASN A 175 21.90 -12.53 -14.65
C ASN A 175 20.46 -12.29 -14.14
N ILE A 176 19.59 -13.29 -14.33
CA ILE A 176 18.24 -13.28 -13.74
C ILE A 176 18.27 -14.08 -12.45
N ASN A 177 18.05 -13.40 -11.33
CA ASN A 177 18.08 -14.01 -9.99
C ASN A 177 16.70 -14.13 -9.32
N GLY A 178 15.64 -13.60 -9.92
CA GLY A 178 14.28 -13.70 -9.38
C GLY A 178 13.21 -13.59 -10.44
N ILE A 179 12.05 -14.16 -10.14
CA ILE A 179 10.82 -13.96 -10.92
C ILE A 179 9.74 -13.45 -9.97
N HIS A 180 9.08 -12.39 -10.38
CA HIS A 180 8.04 -11.72 -9.63
C HIS A 180 6.70 -11.74 -10.38
N MET A 181 5.61 -11.84 -9.65
CA MET A 181 4.27 -11.56 -10.14
C MET A 181 3.48 -10.74 -9.14
N HIS A 182 2.51 -9.99 -9.62
CA HIS A 182 1.48 -9.40 -8.77
C HIS A 182 0.15 -9.43 -9.51
N THR A 183 -0.83 -10.17 -8.98
CA THR A 183 -2.10 -10.46 -9.67
C THR A 183 -3.19 -9.42 -9.36
N GLY A 184 -2.96 -8.53 -8.40
CA GLY A 184 -3.91 -7.46 -8.04
C GLY A 184 -4.19 -7.37 -6.54
N SER A 185 -5.33 -6.78 -6.19
CA SER A 185 -5.78 -6.61 -4.80
C SER A 185 -7.08 -7.34 -4.55
N ASP A 186 -7.36 -7.62 -3.28
CA ASP A 186 -8.63 -8.21 -2.79
C ASP A 186 -8.90 -9.63 -3.34
N ILE A 187 -7.85 -10.45 -3.42
CA ILE A 187 -7.92 -11.85 -3.82
C ILE A 187 -8.51 -12.66 -2.66
N LEU A 188 -9.70 -13.19 -2.86
CA LEU A 188 -10.40 -14.06 -1.90
C LEU A 188 -10.17 -15.53 -2.18
N ASP A 189 -10.17 -15.88 -3.47
CA ASP A 189 -10.09 -17.26 -3.93
C ASP A 189 -8.65 -17.75 -3.90
N ILE A 190 -8.40 -18.70 -3.00
CA ILE A 190 -7.08 -19.33 -2.83
C ILE A 190 -6.68 -20.11 -4.08
N ASP A 191 -7.61 -20.74 -4.76
CA ASP A 191 -7.32 -21.55 -5.95
C ASP A 191 -6.86 -20.65 -7.12
N VAL A 192 -7.40 -19.43 -7.23
CA VAL A 192 -6.91 -18.41 -8.18
C VAL A 192 -5.46 -18.03 -7.87
N PHE A 193 -5.10 -17.86 -6.59
CA PHE A 193 -3.73 -17.57 -6.18
C PHE A 193 -2.78 -18.75 -6.47
N LEU A 194 -3.22 -19.97 -6.17
CA LEU A 194 -2.44 -21.19 -6.45
C LEU A 194 -2.26 -21.41 -7.96
N HIS A 195 -3.28 -21.11 -8.78
CA HIS A 195 -3.14 -21.17 -10.24
C HIS A 195 -2.11 -20.16 -10.76
N ALA A 196 -2.13 -18.93 -10.26
CA ALA A 196 -1.10 -17.94 -10.59
C ALA A 196 0.30 -18.41 -10.15
N ALA A 197 0.40 -19.09 -9.00
CA ALA A 197 1.65 -19.67 -8.52
C ALA A 197 2.21 -20.74 -9.48
N GLU A 198 1.37 -21.62 -10.03
CA GLU A 198 1.83 -22.60 -11.04
C GLU A 198 2.40 -21.93 -12.29
N ILE A 199 1.78 -20.85 -12.76
CA ILE A 199 2.29 -20.07 -13.89
C ILE A 199 3.69 -19.48 -13.58
N LEU A 200 3.87 -19.00 -12.33
CA LEU A 200 5.17 -18.51 -11.86
C LEU A 200 6.22 -19.62 -11.85
N PHE A 201 5.86 -20.83 -11.35
CA PHE A 201 6.75 -22.00 -11.37
C PHE A 201 7.11 -22.43 -12.79
N ASP A 202 6.13 -22.45 -13.70
CA ASP A 202 6.38 -22.77 -15.11
C ASP A 202 7.33 -21.77 -15.77
N THR A 203 7.18 -20.49 -15.45
CA THR A 203 8.11 -19.46 -15.92
C THR A 203 9.49 -19.65 -15.32
N ALA A 204 9.59 -19.94 -14.02
CA ALA A 204 10.84 -20.13 -13.30
C ALA A 204 11.69 -21.28 -13.86
N ARG A 205 11.08 -22.35 -14.39
CA ARG A 205 11.79 -23.50 -15.03
C ARG A 205 12.65 -23.11 -16.23
N ASN A 206 12.40 -21.93 -16.83
CA ASN A 206 13.23 -21.42 -17.93
C ASN A 206 14.59 -20.85 -17.48
N PHE A 207 14.77 -20.63 -16.17
CA PHE A 207 15.97 -20.02 -15.59
C PHE A 207 16.67 -21.01 -14.65
N LYS A 208 18.01 -20.98 -14.61
CA LYS A 208 18.79 -21.99 -13.85
C LYS A 208 19.33 -21.49 -12.51
N ASN A 209 19.43 -20.17 -12.34
CA ASN A 209 20.15 -19.56 -11.22
C ASN A 209 19.26 -18.61 -10.40
N LEU A 210 17.97 -18.95 -10.25
CA LEU A 210 17.10 -18.15 -9.42
C LEU A 210 17.47 -18.31 -7.94
N GLU A 211 17.34 -17.22 -7.21
CA GLU A 211 17.52 -17.12 -5.76
C GLU A 211 16.17 -17.03 -5.05
N PHE A 212 15.18 -16.43 -5.70
CA PHE A 212 13.86 -16.22 -5.10
C PHE A 212 12.73 -16.23 -6.12
N LEU A 213 11.52 -16.45 -5.59
CA LEU A 213 10.25 -16.20 -6.29
C LEU A 213 9.41 -15.24 -5.44
N ASP A 214 8.96 -14.17 -6.05
CA ASP A 214 8.14 -13.14 -5.42
C ASP A 214 6.70 -13.20 -5.95
N PHE A 215 5.78 -13.45 -5.03
CA PHE A 215 4.36 -13.62 -5.34
C PHE A 215 3.56 -12.31 -5.19
N GLY A 216 4.25 -11.20 -4.91
CA GLY A 216 3.58 -9.94 -4.64
C GLY A 216 2.68 -10.05 -3.41
N SER A 217 1.44 -9.65 -3.55
CA SER A 217 0.43 -9.75 -2.50
C SER A 217 -0.98 -9.73 -3.11
N GLY A 218 -1.92 -9.07 -2.46
CA GLY A 218 -3.30 -8.95 -2.90
C GLY A 218 -4.28 -9.51 -1.87
N PHE A 219 -3.78 -9.89 -0.69
CA PHE A 219 -4.61 -10.43 0.40
C PHE A 219 -5.70 -9.44 0.77
N LYS A 220 -6.96 -9.87 0.67
CA LYS A 220 -8.11 -9.06 1.03
C LYS A 220 -8.21 -8.92 2.55
N VAL A 221 -8.50 -7.71 2.99
CA VAL A 221 -8.87 -7.41 4.37
C VAL A 221 -10.33 -6.95 4.43
N PRO A 222 -11.07 -7.24 5.50
CA PRO A 222 -12.47 -6.84 5.62
C PRO A 222 -12.58 -5.33 5.86
N TYR A 223 -13.47 -4.68 5.13
CA TYR A 223 -13.83 -3.27 5.30
C TYR A 223 -15.27 -3.08 5.78
N HIS A 224 -16.14 -4.10 5.61
CA HIS A 224 -17.50 -4.16 6.14
C HIS A 224 -17.60 -5.22 7.24
N ASP A 225 -18.57 -5.10 8.12
CA ASP A 225 -18.76 -6.02 9.26
C ASP A 225 -18.99 -7.49 8.83
N ASN A 226 -19.57 -7.72 7.65
CA ASN A 226 -19.80 -9.06 7.09
C ASN A 226 -18.86 -9.37 5.91
N ASP A 227 -17.77 -8.62 5.76
CA ASP A 227 -16.84 -8.82 4.66
C ASP A 227 -15.91 -10.01 4.96
N ILE A 228 -15.61 -10.77 3.91
CA ILE A 228 -14.73 -11.94 4.00
C ILE A 228 -13.30 -11.50 3.72
N GLU A 229 -12.36 -11.97 4.52
CA GLU A 229 -10.92 -11.80 4.27
C GLU A 229 -10.31 -13.03 3.58
N THR A 230 -9.12 -12.87 3.02
CA THR A 230 -8.34 -14.01 2.53
C THR A 230 -8.00 -14.93 3.70
N ASN A 231 -8.34 -16.21 3.59
CA ASN A 231 -7.91 -17.23 4.55
C ASN A 231 -6.40 -17.49 4.38
N ILE A 232 -5.61 -16.67 5.09
CA ILE A 232 -4.15 -16.67 4.94
C ILE A 232 -3.52 -17.95 5.49
N GLU A 233 -4.16 -18.58 6.46
CA GLU A 233 -3.71 -19.82 7.09
C GLU A 233 -3.84 -21.00 6.09
N GLU A 234 -4.97 -21.10 5.41
CA GLU A 234 -5.19 -22.13 4.39
C GLU A 234 -4.30 -21.90 3.16
N LEU A 235 -4.17 -20.64 2.71
CA LEU A 235 -3.25 -20.29 1.63
C LEU A 235 -1.82 -20.68 2.01
N GLY A 236 -1.40 -20.34 3.23
CA GLY A 236 -0.08 -20.65 3.76
C GLY A 236 0.21 -22.15 3.74
N GLU A 237 -0.72 -22.98 4.20
CA GLU A 237 -0.58 -24.44 4.18
C GLU A 237 -0.43 -24.99 2.76
N LYS A 238 -1.36 -24.60 1.85
CA LYS A 238 -1.38 -25.13 0.48
C LYS A 238 -0.17 -24.67 -0.32
N LEU A 239 0.13 -23.38 -0.30
CA LEU A 239 1.22 -22.80 -1.08
C LEU A 239 2.59 -23.25 -0.55
N SER A 240 2.79 -23.35 0.78
CA SER A 240 4.05 -23.86 1.34
C SER A 240 4.36 -25.28 0.88
N LYS A 241 3.38 -26.17 0.87
CA LYS A 241 3.54 -27.55 0.36
C LYS A 241 3.96 -27.53 -1.11
N ARG A 242 3.27 -26.73 -1.92
CA ARG A 242 3.52 -26.67 -3.36
C ARG A 242 4.85 -26.01 -3.69
N PHE A 243 5.21 -24.93 -3.00
CA PHE A 243 6.49 -24.24 -3.14
C PHE A 243 7.67 -25.14 -2.77
N ASN A 244 7.59 -25.84 -1.63
CA ASN A 244 8.64 -26.78 -1.22
C ASN A 244 8.79 -27.95 -2.22
N SER A 245 7.70 -28.42 -2.83
CA SER A 245 7.78 -29.42 -3.91
C SER A 245 8.49 -28.84 -5.13
N PHE A 246 8.15 -27.60 -5.51
CA PHE A 246 8.80 -26.92 -6.61
C PHE A 246 10.30 -26.71 -6.37
N CYS A 247 10.72 -26.31 -5.18
CA CYS A 247 12.14 -26.15 -4.83
C CYS A 247 12.91 -27.47 -5.02
N LYS A 248 12.31 -28.61 -4.64
CA LYS A 248 12.92 -29.94 -4.87
C LYS A 248 13.02 -30.26 -6.38
N GLU A 249 11.99 -29.98 -7.16
CA GLU A 249 11.96 -30.15 -8.60
C GLU A 249 13.01 -29.24 -9.27
N TYR A 250 13.12 -27.99 -8.82
CA TYR A 250 14.05 -27.00 -9.34
C TYR A 250 15.51 -27.30 -8.95
N GLY A 251 15.71 -27.99 -7.85
CA GLY A 251 17.03 -28.39 -7.35
C GLY A 251 17.77 -27.33 -6.54
N SER A 252 17.05 -26.31 -6.04
CA SER A 252 17.59 -25.26 -5.17
C SER A 252 16.55 -24.81 -4.12
N ASP A 253 17.04 -24.38 -2.96
CA ASP A 253 16.22 -23.82 -1.89
C ASP A 253 15.98 -22.33 -2.15
N LEU A 254 14.93 -22.03 -2.93
CA LEU A 254 14.57 -20.66 -3.29
C LEU A 254 13.96 -19.92 -2.10
N GLN A 255 14.14 -18.60 -2.06
CA GLN A 255 13.39 -17.75 -1.13
C GLN A 255 11.98 -17.49 -1.64
N LEU A 256 10.98 -17.66 -0.78
CA LEU A 256 9.60 -17.25 -1.01
C LEU A 256 9.43 -15.81 -0.52
N ILE A 257 8.99 -14.92 -1.39
CA ILE A 257 8.77 -13.51 -1.06
C ILE A 257 7.31 -13.13 -1.24
N PHE A 258 6.79 -12.29 -0.31
CA PHE A 258 5.53 -11.58 -0.43
C PHE A 258 5.72 -10.09 -0.19
N GLU A 259 4.88 -9.26 -0.84
CA GLU A 259 4.92 -7.79 -0.77
C GLU A 259 3.62 -7.18 -0.19
N PRO A 260 3.20 -7.54 1.03
CA PRO A 260 1.96 -7.04 1.61
C PRO A 260 2.07 -5.55 1.98
N GLY A 261 1.07 -4.76 1.59
CA GLY A 261 0.87 -3.40 2.08
C GLY A 261 -0.41 -3.32 2.91
N LYS A 262 -1.56 -3.39 2.24
CA LYS A 262 -2.90 -3.26 2.83
C LYS A 262 -3.12 -4.24 4.00
N PHE A 263 -2.72 -5.51 3.84
CA PHE A 263 -2.87 -6.55 4.87
C PHE A 263 -2.21 -6.18 6.20
N LEU A 264 -1.04 -5.53 6.17
CA LEU A 264 -0.28 -5.20 7.37
C LEU A 264 -0.80 -3.96 8.09
N VAL A 265 -1.19 -2.91 7.35
CA VAL A 265 -1.40 -1.59 7.98
C VAL A 265 -2.82 -1.06 7.91
N SER A 266 -3.71 -1.57 7.02
CA SER A 266 -5.04 -0.95 6.86
C SER A 266 -5.86 -0.97 8.14
N GLN A 267 -5.98 -2.12 8.79
CA GLN A 267 -6.76 -2.29 10.03
C GLN A 267 -6.12 -1.62 11.26
N ALA A 268 -4.83 -1.32 11.19
CA ALA A 268 -4.12 -0.62 12.26
C ALA A 268 -4.35 0.89 12.23
N GLY A 269 -4.85 1.44 11.12
CA GLY A 269 -5.01 2.88 10.96
C GLY A 269 -6.43 3.35 11.21
N HIS A 270 -6.53 4.49 11.88
CA HIS A 270 -7.76 5.20 12.20
C HIS A 270 -7.60 6.66 11.77
N PHE A 271 -8.62 7.21 11.13
CA PHE A 271 -8.67 8.62 10.79
C PHE A 271 -9.76 9.28 11.63
N VAL A 272 -9.38 10.21 12.49
CA VAL A 272 -10.29 10.90 13.42
C VAL A 272 -10.53 12.32 12.92
N THR A 273 -11.80 12.70 12.85
CA THR A 273 -12.28 14.02 12.40
C THR A 273 -13.29 14.58 13.38
N GLN A 274 -13.54 15.89 13.32
CA GLN A 274 -14.59 16.54 14.08
C GLN A 274 -15.73 16.99 13.16
N VAL A 275 -16.97 16.85 13.65
CA VAL A 275 -18.16 17.35 12.97
C VAL A 275 -18.26 18.85 13.14
N ASN A 276 -18.20 19.59 12.06
CA ASN A 276 -18.38 21.04 12.05
C ASN A 276 -19.85 21.46 11.99
N VAL A 277 -20.63 20.74 11.15
CA VAL A 277 -22.03 21.12 10.86
C VAL A 277 -22.88 19.86 10.68
N VAL A 278 -24.05 19.83 11.26
CA VAL A 278 -25.11 18.86 10.95
C VAL A 278 -26.21 19.59 10.18
N LYS A 279 -26.33 19.30 8.88
CA LYS A 279 -27.27 19.96 7.98
C LYS A 279 -28.36 18.99 7.53
N GLN A 280 -29.61 19.29 7.84
CA GLN A 280 -30.77 18.54 7.35
C GLN A 280 -31.36 19.20 6.11
N THR A 281 -31.56 18.38 5.08
CA THR A 281 -32.38 18.73 3.90
C THR A 281 -33.71 17.98 3.95
N THR A 282 -34.47 18.03 2.86
CA THR A 282 -35.78 17.35 2.79
C THR A 282 -35.65 15.82 2.98
N SER A 283 -34.56 15.21 2.50
CA SER A 283 -34.39 13.75 2.45
C SER A 283 -33.10 13.24 3.10
N THR A 284 -32.13 14.11 3.39
CA THR A 284 -30.80 13.70 3.82
C THR A 284 -30.34 14.52 5.02
N VAL A 285 -29.71 13.85 5.96
CA VAL A 285 -28.98 14.49 7.06
C VAL A 285 -27.49 14.39 6.76
N PHE A 286 -26.84 15.52 6.55
CA PHE A 286 -25.40 15.61 6.33
C PHE A 286 -24.66 15.82 7.65
N ALA A 287 -23.61 15.04 7.90
CA ALA A 287 -22.58 15.34 8.90
C ALA A 287 -21.34 15.84 8.14
N GLN A 288 -21.06 17.14 8.25
CA GLN A 288 -19.94 17.80 7.57
C GLN A 288 -18.76 17.86 8.53
N VAL A 289 -17.64 17.22 8.16
CA VAL A 289 -16.45 17.10 9.01
C VAL A 289 -15.34 18.09 8.62
N ASP A 290 -14.38 18.31 9.52
CA ASP A 290 -13.20 19.17 9.36
C ASP A 290 -12.12 18.58 8.42
N SER A 291 -12.52 17.75 7.49
CA SER A 291 -11.68 17.04 6.52
C SER A 291 -12.38 16.96 5.17
N GLY A 292 -11.74 16.34 4.20
CA GLY A 292 -12.27 16.10 2.86
C GLY A 292 -11.51 14.97 2.16
N PHE A 293 -11.91 14.69 0.91
CA PHE A 293 -11.23 13.69 0.09
C PHE A 293 -9.74 14.00 -0.12
N ASN A 294 -9.33 15.25 0.05
CA ASN A 294 -7.93 15.66 0.04
C ASN A 294 -7.09 14.96 1.12
N HIS A 295 -7.71 14.50 2.20
CA HIS A 295 -7.05 13.72 3.25
C HIS A 295 -7.36 12.23 3.16
N LEU A 296 -8.57 11.83 2.73
CA LEU A 296 -9.01 10.44 2.59
C LEU A 296 -9.71 10.24 1.23
N ILE A 297 -8.92 10.07 0.16
CA ILE A 297 -9.43 10.04 -1.22
C ILE A 297 -10.14 8.73 -1.59
N ARG A 298 -9.88 7.63 -0.89
CA ARG A 298 -10.32 6.29 -1.28
C ARG A 298 -11.83 6.13 -1.51
N PRO A 299 -12.74 6.71 -0.69
CA PRO A 299 -14.17 6.65 -0.98
C PRO A 299 -14.53 7.29 -2.32
N MET A 300 -13.94 8.45 -2.64
CA MET A 300 -14.20 9.15 -3.91
C MET A 300 -13.56 8.45 -5.11
N LEU A 301 -12.32 7.98 -4.98
CA LEU A 301 -11.54 7.43 -6.09
C LEU A 301 -11.92 5.98 -6.44
N TYR A 302 -12.22 5.16 -5.44
CA TYR A 302 -12.44 3.72 -5.60
C TYR A 302 -13.81 3.25 -5.13
N GLY A 303 -14.65 4.11 -4.58
CA GLY A 303 -15.86 3.70 -3.87
C GLY A 303 -15.58 2.87 -2.62
N SER A 304 -14.36 3.00 -2.05
CA SER A 304 -13.97 2.19 -0.90
C SER A 304 -14.81 2.51 0.32
N HIS A 305 -15.27 1.46 0.99
CA HIS A 305 -15.96 1.60 2.28
C HIS A 305 -14.94 1.81 3.39
N HIS A 306 -15.25 2.74 4.29
CA HIS A 306 -14.66 2.83 5.62
C HIS A 306 -15.80 2.82 6.64
N HIS A 307 -15.68 2.00 7.68
CA HIS A 307 -16.64 2.02 8.77
C HIS A 307 -16.48 3.34 9.54
N ILE A 308 -17.59 4.03 9.78
CA ILE A 308 -17.62 5.35 10.44
C ILE A 308 -18.39 5.22 11.72
N GLU A 309 -17.77 5.60 12.83
CA GLU A 309 -18.37 5.56 14.17
C GLU A 309 -18.32 6.94 14.83
N ASN A 310 -19.33 7.24 15.63
CA ASN A 310 -19.34 8.41 16.53
C ASN A 310 -18.61 8.04 17.84
N LEU A 311 -17.41 8.57 18.03
CA LEU A 311 -16.61 8.35 19.25
C LEU A 311 -17.19 9.09 20.46
N SER A 312 -17.78 10.26 20.25
CA SER A 312 -18.32 11.12 21.32
C SER A 312 -19.63 10.59 21.89
N ASN A 313 -20.44 9.92 21.05
CA ASN A 313 -21.74 9.38 21.43
C ASN A 313 -21.94 7.93 20.95
N PRO A 314 -21.10 6.95 21.36
CA PRO A 314 -21.14 5.58 20.80
C PRO A 314 -22.39 4.80 21.18
N LYS A 315 -23.19 5.27 22.15
CA LYS A 315 -24.43 4.62 22.61
C LYS A 315 -25.69 5.40 22.19
N GLY A 316 -25.54 6.43 21.38
CA GLY A 316 -26.64 7.25 20.87
C GLY A 316 -27.59 6.42 20.00
N LYS A 317 -28.83 6.89 19.85
CA LYS A 317 -29.80 6.29 18.95
C LYS A 317 -29.26 6.37 17.52
N GLU A 318 -29.23 5.24 16.81
CA GLU A 318 -28.76 5.20 15.44
C GLU A 318 -29.68 5.96 14.47
N ARG A 319 -29.08 6.74 13.58
CA ARG A 319 -29.73 7.48 12.49
C ARG A 319 -28.93 7.35 11.21
N PHE A 320 -29.56 7.64 10.07
CA PHE A 320 -28.89 7.67 8.79
C PHE A 320 -28.28 9.02 8.48
N TYR A 321 -26.99 9.04 8.11
CA TYR A 321 -26.24 10.23 7.74
C TYR A 321 -25.51 10.03 6.42
N SER A 322 -25.34 11.11 5.67
CA SER A 322 -24.31 11.23 4.64
C SER A 322 -23.14 12.02 5.24
N VAL A 323 -22.02 11.33 5.45
CA VAL A 323 -20.80 11.96 5.98
C VAL A 323 -20.03 12.54 4.82
N VAL A 324 -19.84 13.87 4.87
CA VAL A 324 -19.20 14.65 3.80
C VAL A 324 -18.13 15.57 4.37
N GLY A 325 -17.18 15.95 3.52
CA GLY A 325 -16.12 16.86 3.90
C GLY A 325 -16.47 18.34 3.60
N TYR A 326 -15.43 19.15 3.66
CA TYR A 326 -15.47 20.62 3.50
C TYR A 326 -14.85 21.14 2.20
N ILE A 327 -14.49 20.21 1.28
CA ILE A 327 -13.94 20.56 -0.01
C ILE A 327 -15.07 21.07 -0.93
N CYS A 328 -14.74 21.98 -1.86
CA CYS A 328 -15.69 22.58 -2.79
C CYS A 328 -16.14 21.64 -3.92
N GLU A 329 -16.30 20.37 -3.62
CA GLU A 329 -16.76 19.26 -4.46
C GLU A 329 -17.88 18.50 -3.71
N THR A 330 -18.39 17.41 -4.28
CA THR A 330 -19.37 16.55 -3.57
C THR A 330 -18.81 15.95 -2.30
N ASP A 331 -17.52 15.62 -2.27
CA ASP A 331 -16.69 15.27 -1.11
C ASP A 331 -17.34 14.31 -0.10
N THR A 332 -17.87 13.21 -0.63
CA THR A 332 -18.64 12.23 0.15
C THR A 332 -17.77 11.07 0.63
N PHE A 333 -17.63 10.91 1.94
CA PHE A 333 -17.00 9.76 2.57
C PHE A 333 -17.92 8.54 2.64
N GLY A 334 -19.21 8.76 2.81
CA GLY A 334 -20.19 7.69 2.79
C GLY A 334 -21.63 8.22 2.88
N SER A 335 -22.49 7.71 2.00
CA SER A 335 -23.91 8.01 1.96
C SER A 335 -24.71 6.98 2.74
N ASN A 336 -25.83 7.41 3.35
CA ASN A 336 -26.77 6.55 4.08
C ASN A 336 -26.09 5.64 5.12
N ARG A 337 -25.13 6.21 5.87
CA ARG A 337 -24.45 5.51 6.94
C ARG A 337 -25.32 5.50 8.20
N LYS A 338 -25.54 4.32 8.76
CA LYS A 338 -26.23 4.16 10.04
C LYS A 338 -25.22 4.36 11.17
N ILE A 339 -25.29 5.49 11.85
CA ILE A 339 -24.34 5.93 12.88
C ILE A 339 -25.12 6.39 14.09
N ALA A 340 -24.57 6.20 15.30
CA ALA A 340 -25.08 6.78 16.53
C ALA A 340 -25.25 8.30 16.39
N GLU A 341 -26.33 8.86 16.93
CA GLU A 341 -26.72 10.26 16.76
C GLU A 341 -25.54 11.21 16.87
N ILE A 342 -25.41 12.06 15.84
CA ILE A 342 -24.30 12.98 15.64
C ILE A 342 -24.79 14.40 15.97
N THR A 343 -23.96 15.11 16.73
CA THR A 343 -24.08 16.55 16.98
C THR A 343 -22.83 17.30 16.55
N GLU A 344 -22.92 18.59 16.37
CA GLU A 344 -21.78 19.46 16.07
C GLU A 344 -20.77 19.40 17.21
N GLY A 345 -19.49 19.26 16.85
CA GLY A 345 -18.41 19.07 17.81
C GLY A 345 -18.08 17.59 18.09
N ASP A 346 -18.93 16.63 17.71
CA ASP A 346 -18.64 15.21 17.90
C ASP A 346 -17.42 14.76 17.08
N LEU A 347 -16.66 13.82 17.65
CA LEU A 347 -15.56 13.16 16.96
C LEU A 347 -16.05 11.91 16.25
N LEU A 348 -15.77 11.83 14.95
CA LEU A 348 -16.00 10.63 14.15
C LEU A 348 -14.67 9.93 13.84
N VAL A 349 -14.68 8.59 13.82
CA VAL A 349 -13.55 7.80 13.39
C VAL A 349 -13.88 7.02 12.10
N PHE A 350 -12.96 7.06 11.15
CA PHE A 350 -12.95 6.21 9.96
C PHE A 350 -11.98 5.07 10.21
N ARG A 351 -12.49 3.85 10.30
CA ARG A 351 -11.69 2.63 10.52
C ARG A 351 -10.98 2.21 9.24
N ASN A 352 -10.00 1.32 9.38
CA ASN A 352 -9.22 0.77 8.25
C ASN A 352 -8.53 1.84 7.39
N SER A 353 -8.06 2.91 8.03
CA SER A 353 -7.45 4.07 7.38
C SER A 353 -5.92 4.04 7.37
N GLY A 354 -5.29 2.86 7.54
CA GLY A 354 -3.84 2.73 7.60
C GLY A 354 -3.14 2.59 6.24
N ALA A 355 -3.86 2.15 5.18
CA ALA A 355 -3.25 1.90 3.88
C ALA A 355 -3.84 2.80 2.79
N TYR A 356 -2.98 3.46 2.02
CA TYR A 356 -3.37 4.32 0.88
C TYR A 356 -4.32 5.47 1.26
N CYS A 357 -4.22 5.95 2.50
CA CYS A 357 -4.99 7.07 3.03
C CYS A 357 -4.08 8.28 3.13
N PHE A 358 -3.30 8.43 4.19
CA PHE A 358 -2.36 9.55 4.30
C PHE A 358 -1.35 9.59 3.13
N SER A 359 -0.86 8.45 2.66
CA SER A 359 0.08 8.39 1.53
C SER A 359 -0.47 8.98 0.22
N MET A 360 -1.79 9.11 0.08
CA MET A 360 -2.47 9.73 -1.06
C MET A 360 -3.07 11.10 -0.72
N ALA A 361 -2.82 11.63 0.48
CA ALA A 361 -3.33 12.94 0.89
C ALA A 361 -2.67 14.08 0.09
N SER A 362 -3.43 15.15 -0.15
CA SER A 362 -3.00 16.32 -0.91
C SER A 362 -3.41 17.62 -0.21
N ASN A 363 -2.90 18.75 -0.74
CA ASN A 363 -3.23 20.09 -0.28
C ASN A 363 -4.34 20.75 -1.10
N TYR A 364 -5.23 19.96 -1.72
CA TYR A 364 -6.33 20.54 -2.49
C TYR A 364 -7.14 21.55 -1.65
N ASN A 365 -7.61 22.65 -2.26
CA ASN A 365 -8.13 23.86 -1.63
C ASN A 365 -7.16 24.50 -0.61
N SER A 366 -5.83 24.32 -0.77
CA SER A 366 -4.78 24.79 0.13
C SER A 366 -4.95 24.34 1.60
N ARG A 367 -5.66 23.21 1.82
CA ARG A 367 -5.83 22.63 3.14
C ARG A 367 -4.58 21.91 3.61
N TYR A 368 -4.24 22.06 4.88
CA TYR A 368 -3.08 21.43 5.51
C TYR A 368 -3.28 19.95 5.68
N ARG A 369 -2.27 19.15 5.35
CA ARG A 369 -2.32 17.72 5.66
C ARG A 369 -2.30 17.49 7.17
N PRO A 370 -3.05 16.48 7.66
CA PRO A 370 -3.20 16.22 9.10
C PRO A 370 -1.91 15.70 9.74
N ALA A 371 -1.89 15.71 11.07
CA ALA A 371 -0.86 15.03 11.85
C ALA A 371 -1.00 13.50 11.72
N GLU A 372 0.13 12.78 11.90
CA GLU A 372 0.16 11.33 12.08
C GLU A 372 0.70 10.98 13.46
N VAL A 373 0.02 10.08 14.16
CA VAL A 373 0.36 9.62 15.52
C VAL A 373 0.49 8.11 15.53
N LEU A 374 1.53 7.58 16.16
CA LEU A 374 1.71 6.16 16.43
C LEU A 374 1.34 5.85 17.87
N TRP A 375 0.36 4.98 18.05
CA TRP A 375 0.07 4.35 19.34
C TRP A 375 1.01 3.17 19.53
N HIS A 376 1.91 3.27 20.52
CA HIS A 376 2.91 2.25 20.80
C HIS A 376 3.05 2.02 22.29
N LYS A 377 2.83 0.78 22.73
CA LYS A 377 2.95 0.35 24.15
C LYS A 377 2.14 1.21 25.13
N GLY A 378 0.93 1.63 24.72
CA GLY A 378 0.04 2.42 25.56
C GLY A 378 0.31 3.92 25.54
N GLU A 379 1.20 4.41 24.70
CA GLU A 379 1.57 5.80 24.55
C GLU A 379 1.34 6.33 23.13
N ALA A 380 0.97 7.60 23.01
CA ALA A 380 0.79 8.30 21.75
C ALA A 380 2.06 9.06 21.35
N HIS A 381 2.61 8.78 20.19
CA HIS A 381 3.82 9.42 19.67
C HIS A 381 3.51 10.16 18.38
N LEU A 382 3.75 11.47 18.34
CA LEU A 382 3.66 12.24 17.10
C LEU A 382 4.77 11.79 16.14
N ILE A 383 4.37 11.22 14.99
CA ILE A 383 5.31 10.73 13.95
C ILE A 383 5.31 11.60 12.68
N ARG A 384 4.37 12.53 12.58
CA ARG A 384 4.34 13.62 11.59
C ARG A 384 3.58 14.81 12.14
N LYS A 385 4.16 15.98 12.07
CA LYS A 385 3.48 17.23 12.42
C LYS A 385 2.38 17.54 11.40
N ARG A 386 1.31 18.21 11.87
CA ARG A 386 0.34 18.87 10.99
C ARG A 386 1.07 19.96 10.18
N GLU A 387 0.72 20.11 8.92
CA GLU A 387 1.24 21.19 8.10
C GLU A 387 0.78 22.55 8.61
N THR A 388 1.59 23.55 8.29
CA THR A 388 1.36 24.98 8.56
C THR A 388 1.31 25.74 7.24
N PHE A 389 1.08 27.05 7.32
CA PHE A 389 1.09 27.90 6.13
C PHE A 389 2.48 27.96 5.48
N GLU A 390 3.53 27.91 6.29
CA GLU A 390 4.91 27.86 5.82
C GLU A 390 5.19 26.63 4.98
N ASP A 391 4.59 25.48 5.32
CA ASP A 391 4.72 24.25 4.52
C ASP A 391 4.07 24.39 3.14
N ILE A 392 2.95 25.13 3.03
CA ILE A 392 2.31 25.44 1.74
C ILE A 392 3.20 26.36 0.88
N LEU A 393 3.92 27.30 1.50
CA LEU A 393 4.79 28.25 0.79
C LEU A 393 6.18 27.71 0.50
N HIS A 394 6.64 26.68 1.20
CA HIS A 394 8.05 26.24 1.24
C HIS A 394 8.74 26.13 -0.12
N ASN A 395 8.04 25.69 -1.15
CA ASN A 395 8.59 25.51 -2.50
C ASN A 395 8.03 26.51 -3.54
N GLN A 396 7.30 27.55 -3.09
CA GLN A 396 6.80 28.59 -3.99
C GLN A 396 7.89 29.63 -4.21
N VAL A 397 7.98 30.13 -5.46
CA VAL A 397 8.89 31.19 -5.84
C VAL A 397 8.07 32.37 -6.31
N GLU A 398 8.22 33.49 -5.62
CA GLU A 398 7.55 34.75 -5.97
C GLU A 398 8.32 35.47 -7.08
N ILE A 399 7.57 36.08 -8.01
CA ILE A 399 8.11 37.00 -9.00
C ILE A 399 7.49 38.39 -8.81
N ALA A 400 8.29 39.43 -8.99
CA ALA A 400 7.77 40.80 -9.02
C ALA A 400 7.10 41.05 -10.39
N PHE A 401 5.82 41.42 -10.40
CA PHE A 401 5.15 41.92 -11.58
C PHE A 401 5.38 43.46 -11.67
N SER A 402 5.89 43.93 -12.80
CA SER A 402 5.84 45.37 -13.11
C SER A 402 4.38 45.81 -13.14
N GLU A 403 4.11 47.05 -12.71
CA GLU A 403 2.76 47.61 -12.77
C GLU A 403 2.19 47.40 -14.21
N VAL A 404 1.02 46.75 -14.27
CA VAL A 404 0.29 46.62 -15.53
C VAL A 404 -0.14 48.05 -15.88
N SER A 405 0.51 48.66 -16.91
CA SER A 405 0.03 49.92 -17.43
C SER A 405 -1.43 49.74 -17.83
N GLU A 406 -2.32 50.54 -17.24
CA GLU A 406 -3.72 50.57 -17.65
C GLU A 406 -3.83 50.77 -19.18
N PRO A 407 -4.76 50.07 -19.87
CA PRO A 407 -4.91 50.15 -21.30
C PRO A 407 -5.45 51.52 -21.75
#